data_72627846f61aba517da8cb9dd0da7d81
#
_entry.id   72627846f61aba517da8cb9dd0da7d81
#
_cell.length_a   1.000
_cell.length_b   1.000
_cell.length_c   1.000
_cell.angle_alpha   90.00
_cell.angle_beta   90.00
_cell.angle_gamma   90.00
#
_symmetry.space_group_name_H-M   'P 1'
#
loop_
_entity.id
_entity.type
_entity.pdbx_description
1 polymer ?
#
loop_
_entity_poly.entity_id
_entity_poly.type
_entity_poly.pdbx_seq_one_letter_code
_entity_poly.pdbx_strand_id
1 'polypeptide(L)'
;MIEAARLNKIFETADNPVHAVRDVSFTVEPGELFVVMGLSGSGKSTLLRMLNRLVEPTSGELSVDGRDLLAMDQANLRELRNRKVNMIFQHFALFPHRTVRENAAYGIRLRGGTAAERQERSDWALRTVGLADWADSYPSALSGGMRQRVGLARALATDAEIMLMDEPFSALDPLIRRDMQDLLLGLQRDLRRTIVFVTHDLNEAMRLGDRIMVMRDGGVVQLGTATDILDSPSDAYVRDFVSDVDRSRVLTARAVMREPLATAGLDDDPRDVLRSLADIEAGAVYVLDADGAVVGVAHDDAVARAAEAGHASLRDSPECLTDAYGRAGPDTLLVDLFPAAGRYSVPLAVTDDDGRLLGVVPRAALLTALSAPQAPNSRDQDDTSEASGSSQEEVADAVQR
;
A
#
# COMPACT_ATOMS: atom_id res chain seq x y z
N MET A 1 15.65 5.36 -9.83
CA MET A 1 15.98 4.77 -8.51
C MET A 1 16.57 5.83 -7.59
N ILE A 2 16.16 5.85 -6.32
CA ILE A 2 16.75 6.71 -5.28
C ILE A 2 17.46 5.79 -4.30
N GLU A 3 18.71 6.10 -3.96
CA GLU A 3 19.47 5.37 -2.96
C GLU A 3 19.98 6.32 -1.90
N ALA A 4 19.71 6.01 -0.65
CA ALA A 4 20.14 6.73 0.52
C ALA A 4 20.91 5.78 1.45
N ALA A 5 22.11 6.17 1.86
CA ALA A 5 22.93 5.38 2.77
C ALA A 5 23.43 6.25 3.93
N ARG A 6 23.05 5.83 5.14
CA ARG A 6 23.46 6.46 6.41
C ARG A 6 23.27 7.98 6.43
N LEU A 7 22.12 8.45 5.89
CA LEU A 7 21.80 9.87 5.88
C LEU A 7 21.61 10.41 7.29
N ASN A 8 22.26 11.52 7.57
CA ASN A 8 22.14 12.24 8.82
C ASN A 8 21.83 13.71 8.56
N LYS A 9 20.99 14.29 9.42
CA LYS A 9 20.80 15.74 9.48
C LYS A 9 20.75 16.23 10.90
N ILE A 10 21.70 17.09 11.23
CA ILE A 10 21.79 17.82 12.49
C ILE A 10 21.57 19.30 12.18
N PHE A 11 20.60 19.92 12.84
CA PHE A 11 20.44 21.37 12.83
C PHE A 11 21.10 21.93 14.10
N GLU A 12 22.07 22.80 13.92
CA GLU A 12 22.65 23.54 15.03
C GLU A 12 21.69 24.65 15.46
N THR A 13 21.24 24.61 16.69
CA THR A 13 20.42 25.65 17.32
C THR A 13 21.17 26.25 18.49
N ALA A 14 20.78 27.45 18.93
CA ALA A 14 21.48 28.17 19.98
C ALA A 14 21.56 27.38 21.31
N ASP A 15 20.56 26.56 21.60
CA ASP A 15 20.44 25.85 22.88
C ASP A 15 20.99 24.42 22.83
N ASN A 16 20.63 23.62 21.81
CA ASN A 16 21.13 22.25 21.65
C ASN A 16 20.95 21.79 20.17
N PRO A 17 21.89 21.00 19.62
CA PRO A 17 21.75 20.47 18.27
C PRO A 17 20.54 19.51 18.17
N VAL A 18 19.71 19.71 17.16
CA VAL A 18 18.58 18.84 16.85
C VAL A 18 18.96 17.84 15.77
N HIS A 19 19.01 16.56 16.13
CA HIS A 19 19.29 15.47 15.20
C HIS A 19 17.99 15.02 14.52
N ALA A 20 17.64 15.69 13.43
CA ALA A 20 16.37 15.51 12.74
C ALA A 20 16.28 14.25 11.86
N VAL A 21 17.42 13.76 11.34
CA VAL A 21 17.53 12.49 10.60
C VAL A 21 18.78 11.76 11.09
N ARG A 22 18.62 10.47 11.47
CA ARG A 22 19.64 9.67 12.14
C ARG A 22 19.88 8.36 11.41
N ASP A 23 21.01 8.23 10.75
CA ASP A 23 21.51 7.00 10.12
C ASP A 23 20.46 6.30 9.22
N VAL A 24 19.75 7.08 8.41
CA VAL A 24 18.65 6.58 7.57
C VAL A 24 19.20 6.02 6.27
N SER A 25 18.89 4.75 6.00
CA SER A 25 19.27 4.04 4.77
C SER A 25 18.04 3.36 4.13
N PHE A 26 17.83 3.58 2.84
CA PHE A 26 16.75 2.96 2.07
C PHE A 26 16.99 3.12 0.57
N THR A 27 16.22 2.35 -0.21
CA THR A 27 16.15 2.45 -1.67
C THR A 27 14.70 2.67 -2.09
N VAL A 28 14.49 3.40 -3.19
CA VAL A 28 13.19 3.51 -3.87
C VAL A 28 13.37 3.07 -5.30
N GLU A 29 12.59 2.07 -5.71
CA GLU A 29 12.68 1.50 -7.05
C GLU A 29 11.96 2.37 -8.09
N PRO A 30 12.32 2.27 -9.38
CA PRO A 30 11.60 2.95 -10.44
C PRO A 30 10.14 2.52 -10.50
N GLY A 31 9.22 3.51 -10.53
CA GLY A 31 7.80 3.25 -10.56
C GLY A 31 7.17 2.86 -9.22
N GLU A 32 7.92 2.85 -8.14
CA GLU A 32 7.44 2.56 -6.78
C GLU A 32 6.74 3.77 -6.17
N LEU A 33 5.62 3.53 -5.44
CA LEU A 33 5.04 4.46 -4.50
C LEU A 33 5.56 4.13 -3.10
N PHE A 34 6.62 4.83 -2.70
CA PHE A 34 7.29 4.66 -1.42
C PHE A 34 6.76 5.65 -0.39
N VAL A 35 6.21 5.16 0.70
CA VAL A 35 5.63 5.99 1.75
C VAL A 35 6.60 6.16 2.91
N VAL A 36 6.78 7.40 3.37
CA VAL A 36 7.49 7.74 4.60
C VAL A 36 6.48 8.23 5.62
N MET A 37 6.30 7.50 6.70
CA MET A 37 5.32 7.83 7.72
C MET A 37 5.92 7.92 9.13
N GLY A 38 5.15 8.44 10.07
CA GLY A 38 5.52 8.61 11.48
C GLY A 38 4.87 9.83 12.10
N LEU A 39 4.97 10.00 13.41
CA LEU A 39 4.38 11.13 14.14
C LEU A 39 5.03 12.47 13.74
N SER A 40 4.38 13.58 14.14
CA SER A 40 4.96 14.92 13.95
C SER A 40 6.32 15.00 14.63
N GLY A 41 7.29 15.63 13.96
CA GLY A 41 8.66 15.74 14.49
C GLY A 41 9.57 14.53 14.25
N SER A 42 9.10 13.44 13.63
CA SER A 42 9.93 12.24 13.36
C SER A 42 10.97 12.41 12.24
N GLY A 43 11.06 13.57 11.58
CA GLY A 43 12.10 13.86 10.58
C GLY A 43 11.67 13.67 9.11
N LYS A 44 10.45 13.22 8.82
CA LYS A 44 9.94 12.90 7.47
C LYS A 44 10.13 14.00 6.43
N SER A 45 9.60 15.20 6.72
CA SER A 45 9.71 16.35 5.80
C SER A 45 11.14 16.82 5.62
N THR A 46 11.99 16.67 6.65
CA THR A 46 13.43 16.93 6.54
C THR A 46 14.08 15.93 5.60
N LEU A 47 13.81 14.63 5.78
CA LEU A 47 14.29 13.58 4.90
C LEU A 47 13.83 13.81 3.45
N LEU A 48 12.54 14.08 3.23
CA LEU A 48 12.03 14.36 1.89
C LEU A 48 12.73 15.53 1.22
N ARG A 49 13.00 16.60 1.96
CA ARG A 49 13.73 17.79 1.46
C ARG A 49 15.22 17.52 1.22
N MET A 50 15.79 16.52 1.86
CA MET A 50 17.15 16.06 1.56
C MET A 50 17.18 15.34 0.20
N LEU A 51 16.13 14.57 -0.17
CA LEU A 51 16.08 13.82 -1.44
C LEU A 51 16.15 14.69 -2.69
N ASN A 52 15.82 15.97 -2.60
CA ASN A 52 16.05 16.93 -3.68
C ASN A 52 17.06 18.03 -3.28
N ARG A 53 17.79 17.79 -2.18
CA ARG A 53 18.84 18.67 -1.65
C ARG A 53 18.37 20.09 -1.36
N LEU A 54 17.06 20.29 -1.03
CA LEU A 54 16.59 21.55 -0.45
C LEU A 54 17.11 21.75 0.99
N VAL A 55 17.41 20.64 1.67
CA VAL A 55 18.14 20.57 2.93
C VAL A 55 19.39 19.74 2.67
N GLU A 56 20.56 20.30 2.94
CA GLU A 56 21.82 19.58 2.82
C GLU A 56 21.93 18.54 3.96
N PRO A 57 22.23 17.26 3.66
CA PRO A 57 22.63 16.30 4.68
C PRO A 57 23.85 16.76 5.44
N THR A 58 23.96 16.39 6.71
CA THR A 58 25.19 16.61 7.50
C THR A 58 26.23 15.54 7.17
N SER A 59 25.79 14.31 6.90
CA SER A 59 26.62 13.20 6.44
C SER A 59 25.76 12.12 5.76
N GLY A 60 26.42 11.13 5.17
CA GLY A 60 25.80 10.03 4.44
C GLY A 60 25.95 10.17 2.93
N GLU A 61 25.32 9.28 2.19
CA GLU A 61 25.36 9.22 0.73
C GLU A 61 23.94 9.28 0.16
N LEU A 62 23.77 9.97 -0.96
CA LEU A 62 22.48 10.10 -1.62
C LEU A 62 22.68 10.12 -3.12
N SER A 63 22.08 9.16 -3.81
CA SER A 63 22.11 9.09 -5.27
C SER A 63 20.70 9.06 -5.88
N VAL A 64 20.61 9.59 -7.10
CA VAL A 64 19.40 9.51 -7.95
C VAL A 64 19.86 9.02 -9.33
N ASP A 65 19.31 7.88 -9.76
CA ASP A 65 19.71 7.17 -10.99
C ASP A 65 21.24 6.97 -11.10
N GLY A 66 21.85 6.54 -9.99
CA GLY A 66 23.28 6.28 -9.89
C GLY A 66 24.17 7.54 -9.91
N ARG A 67 23.58 8.74 -9.86
CA ARG A 67 24.33 10.00 -9.79
C ARG A 67 24.35 10.49 -8.35
N ASP A 68 25.55 10.71 -7.82
CA ASP A 68 25.73 11.30 -6.49
C ASP A 68 25.15 12.72 -6.44
N LEU A 69 24.06 12.86 -5.70
CA LEU A 69 23.34 14.13 -5.57
C LEU A 69 24.16 15.16 -4.77
N LEU A 70 24.98 14.69 -3.83
CA LEU A 70 25.76 15.57 -2.94
C LEU A 70 26.97 16.17 -3.64
N ALA A 71 27.54 15.46 -4.64
CA ALA A 71 28.65 15.94 -5.45
C ALA A 71 28.21 16.87 -6.60
N MET A 72 26.89 17.00 -6.90
CA MET A 72 26.41 17.86 -7.97
C MET A 72 26.65 19.34 -7.67
N ASP A 73 27.10 20.08 -8.67
CA ASP A 73 27.10 21.53 -8.63
C ASP A 73 25.68 22.13 -8.75
N GLN A 74 25.56 23.43 -8.53
CA GLN A 74 24.25 24.11 -8.53
C GLN A 74 23.54 24.09 -9.90
N ALA A 75 24.29 24.02 -11.00
CA ALA A 75 23.70 23.98 -12.36
C ALA A 75 23.07 22.61 -12.61
N ASN A 76 23.80 21.53 -12.35
CA ASN A 76 23.32 20.15 -12.48
C ASN A 76 22.17 19.84 -11.50
N LEU A 77 22.26 20.34 -10.27
CA LEU A 77 21.18 20.21 -9.30
C LEU A 77 19.89 20.93 -9.73
N ARG A 78 20.01 22.10 -10.32
CA ARG A 78 18.87 22.85 -10.88
C ARG A 78 18.26 22.12 -12.09
N GLU A 79 19.09 21.53 -12.94
CA GLU A 79 18.61 20.72 -14.06
C GLU A 79 17.86 19.47 -13.57
N LEU A 80 18.40 18.75 -12.59
CA LEU A 80 17.73 17.60 -11.97
C LEU A 80 16.34 18.00 -11.43
N ARG A 81 16.25 19.08 -10.64
CA ARG A 81 15.00 19.60 -10.08
C ARG A 81 14.00 20.07 -11.14
N ASN A 82 14.47 20.57 -12.26
CA ASN A 82 13.58 21.05 -13.33
C ASN A 82 13.08 19.94 -14.25
N ARG A 83 13.82 18.83 -14.38
CA ARG A 83 13.52 17.78 -15.35
C ARG A 83 13.13 16.46 -14.78
N LYS A 84 13.76 16.04 -13.66
CA LYS A 84 13.60 14.69 -13.12
C LYS A 84 12.79 14.62 -11.83
N VAL A 85 12.90 15.62 -10.96
CA VAL A 85 12.34 15.57 -9.61
C VAL A 85 11.39 16.73 -9.39
N ASN A 86 10.11 16.45 -9.20
CA ASN A 86 9.13 17.43 -8.76
C ASN A 86 8.81 17.30 -7.30
N MET A 87 8.47 18.42 -6.65
CA MET A 87 8.03 18.42 -5.27
C MET A 87 6.67 19.09 -5.14
N ILE A 88 5.76 18.42 -4.46
CA ILE A 88 4.46 18.92 -4.04
C ILE A 88 4.55 19.21 -2.54
N PHE A 89 4.31 20.47 -2.17
CA PHE A 89 4.39 20.94 -0.80
C PHE A 89 3.00 20.90 -0.14
N GLN A 90 2.97 20.77 1.16
CA GLN A 90 1.75 20.77 1.99
C GLN A 90 0.84 21.96 1.73
N HIS A 91 1.39 23.16 1.47
CA HIS A 91 0.65 24.39 1.20
C HIS A 91 0.62 24.75 -0.29
N PHE A 92 0.44 23.82 -1.19
CA PHE A 92 0.25 23.93 -2.67
C PHE A 92 1.14 24.94 -3.40
N ALA A 93 1.64 25.99 -2.75
CA ALA A 93 2.51 27.03 -3.27
C ALA A 93 2.08 27.55 -4.67
N LEU A 94 0.78 27.82 -4.84
CA LEU A 94 0.25 28.40 -6.07
C LEU A 94 0.53 29.89 -6.14
N PHE A 95 0.79 30.38 -7.35
CA PHE A 95 0.94 31.80 -7.61
C PHE A 95 -0.44 32.45 -7.69
N PRO A 96 -0.84 33.30 -6.74
CA PRO A 96 -2.20 33.86 -6.67
C PRO A 96 -2.53 34.80 -7.81
N HIS A 97 -1.51 35.41 -8.43
CA HIS A 97 -1.61 36.34 -9.55
C HIS A 97 -1.52 35.67 -10.95
N ARG A 98 -1.53 34.34 -11.00
CA ARG A 98 -1.52 33.54 -12.22
C ARG A 98 -2.77 32.70 -12.32
N THR A 99 -3.24 32.46 -13.53
CA THR A 99 -4.35 31.54 -13.77
C THR A 99 -3.97 30.10 -13.40
N VAL A 100 -4.96 29.22 -13.30
CA VAL A 100 -4.80 27.78 -13.08
C VAL A 100 -3.89 27.17 -14.16
N ARG A 101 -4.12 27.50 -15.43
CA ARG A 101 -3.30 27.10 -16.57
C ARG A 101 -1.86 27.56 -16.41
N GLU A 102 -1.65 28.83 -16.07
CA GLU A 102 -0.31 29.38 -15.89
C GLU A 102 0.42 28.76 -14.68
N ASN A 103 -0.30 28.38 -13.62
CA ASN A 103 0.23 27.63 -12.50
C ASN A 103 0.67 26.23 -12.95
N ALA A 104 -0.19 25.50 -13.69
CA ALA A 104 0.15 24.18 -14.23
C ALA A 104 1.34 24.22 -15.17
N ALA A 105 1.41 25.23 -16.05
CA ALA A 105 2.48 25.39 -17.05
C ALA A 105 3.80 25.94 -16.48
N TYR A 106 3.85 26.30 -15.19
CA TYR A 106 4.98 27.06 -14.63
C TYR A 106 6.32 26.32 -14.73
N GLY A 107 6.37 25.03 -14.42
CA GLY A 107 7.58 24.23 -14.51
C GLY A 107 8.12 24.13 -15.94
N ILE A 108 7.21 24.01 -16.94
CA ILE A 108 7.58 23.96 -18.36
C ILE A 108 8.18 25.31 -18.79
N ARG A 109 7.60 26.41 -18.30
CA ARG A 109 8.14 27.75 -18.56
C ARG A 109 9.56 27.91 -18.01
N LEU A 110 9.83 27.41 -16.80
CA LEU A 110 11.16 27.51 -16.17
C LEU A 110 12.24 26.77 -16.95
N ARG A 111 11.90 25.65 -17.59
CA ARG A 111 12.85 24.91 -18.44
C ARG A 111 12.94 25.40 -19.87
N GLY A 112 12.31 26.56 -20.20
CA GLY A 112 12.37 27.18 -21.52
C GLY A 112 11.42 26.57 -22.55
N GLY A 113 10.40 25.81 -22.13
CA GLY A 113 9.42 25.21 -23.04
C GLY A 113 8.67 26.25 -23.89
N THR A 114 8.32 25.85 -25.11
CA THR A 114 7.60 26.72 -26.09
C THR A 114 6.18 27.07 -25.60
N ALA A 115 5.54 28.06 -26.18
CA ALA A 115 4.16 28.43 -25.90
C ALA A 115 3.20 27.25 -26.18
N ALA A 116 3.43 26.53 -27.29
CA ALA A 116 2.65 25.38 -27.69
C ALA A 116 2.80 24.23 -26.68
N GLU A 117 4.01 23.89 -26.26
CA GLU A 117 4.29 22.86 -25.25
C GLU A 117 3.63 23.21 -23.91
N ARG A 118 3.74 24.47 -23.46
CA ARG A 118 3.08 24.93 -22.23
C ARG A 118 1.57 24.73 -22.25
N GLN A 119 0.95 25.10 -23.38
CA GLN A 119 -0.49 24.98 -23.60
C GLN A 119 -0.91 23.51 -23.60
N GLU A 120 -0.29 22.68 -24.44
CA GLU A 120 -0.60 21.27 -24.61
C GLU A 120 -0.48 20.49 -23.29
N ARG A 121 0.67 20.63 -22.62
CA ARG A 121 0.97 19.88 -21.39
C ARG A 121 0.12 20.36 -20.20
N SER A 122 -0.13 21.68 -20.09
CA SER A 122 -1.02 22.18 -19.03
C SER A 122 -2.48 21.76 -19.26
N ASP A 123 -2.96 21.77 -20.50
CA ASP A 123 -4.32 21.33 -20.81
C ASP A 123 -4.50 19.82 -20.56
N TRP A 124 -3.50 19.01 -20.94
CA TRP A 124 -3.48 17.61 -20.60
C TRP A 124 -3.53 17.39 -19.08
N ALA A 125 -2.64 18.03 -18.33
CA ALA A 125 -2.57 17.88 -16.89
C ALA A 125 -3.86 18.33 -16.18
N LEU A 126 -4.45 19.45 -16.62
CA LEU A 126 -5.71 19.95 -16.06
C LEU A 126 -6.91 19.04 -16.38
N ARG A 127 -6.96 18.46 -17.58
CA ARG A 127 -7.97 17.44 -17.90
C ARG A 127 -7.82 16.20 -17.00
N THR A 128 -6.60 15.74 -16.82
CA THR A 128 -6.28 14.57 -15.99
C THR A 128 -6.74 14.74 -14.53
N VAL A 129 -6.63 15.94 -13.98
CA VAL A 129 -7.08 16.21 -12.60
C VAL A 129 -8.53 16.75 -12.53
N GLY A 130 -9.27 16.78 -13.66
CA GLY A 130 -10.66 17.23 -13.71
C GLY A 130 -10.85 18.73 -13.51
N LEU A 131 -9.90 19.57 -13.95
CA LEU A 131 -9.94 21.04 -13.82
C LEU A 131 -9.86 21.79 -15.17
N ALA A 132 -10.23 21.13 -16.28
CA ALA A 132 -10.18 21.76 -17.61
C ALA A 132 -11.02 23.05 -17.69
N ASP A 133 -12.23 23.06 -17.14
CA ASP A 133 -13.17 24.19 -17.16
C ASP A 133 -12.71 25.36 -16.28
N TRP A 134 -11.73 25.15 -15.42
CA TRP A 134 -11.19 26.15 -14.50
C TRP A 134 -9.85 26.72 -14.95
N ALA A 135 -9.39 26.35 -16.17
CA ALA A 135 -8.05 26.66 -16.65
C ALA A 135 -7.71 28.16 -16.61
N ASP A 136 -8.68 29.02 -16.94
CA ASP A 136 -8.50 30.46 -17.02
C ASP A 136 -8.91 31.21 -15.73
N SER A 137 -9.33 30.46 -14.70
CA SER A 137 -9.66 30.99 -13.37
C SER A 137 -8.40 31.26 -12.54
N TYR A 138 -8.52 32.09 -11.50
CA TYR A 138 -7.45 32.34 -10.53
C TYR A 138 -7.60 31.42 -9.30
N PRO A 139 -6.52 31.10 -8.57
CA PRO A 139 -6.56 30.27 -7.37
C PRO A 139 -7.56 30.74 -6.29
N SER A 140 -7.86 32.02 -6.22
CA SER A 140 -8.85 32.61 -5.29
C SER A 140 -10.29 32.13 -5.53
N ALA A 141 -10.62 31.73 -6.76
CA ALA A 141 -11.93 31.22 -7.13
C ALA A 141 -12.10 29.71 -6.83
N LEU A 142 -11.05 29.03 -6.37
CA LEU A 142 -11.03 27.58 -6.20
C LEU A 142 -11.24 27.15 -4.74
N SER A 143 -11.90 25.99 -4.54
CA SER A 143 -11.91 25.30 -3.24
C SER A 143 -10.52 24.80 -2.84
N GLY A 144 -10.34 24.38 -1.58
CA GLY A 144 -9.09 23.78 -1.09
C GLY A 144 -8.64 22.58 -1.94
N GLY A 145 -9.54 21.63 -2.18
CA GLY A 145 -9.28 20.45 -3.00
C GLY A 145 -8.95 20.78 -4.46
N MET A 146 -9.63 21.78 -5.06
CA MET A 146 -9.30 22.23 -6.41
C MET A 146 -7.90 22.84 -6.46
N ARG A 147 -7.49 23.66 -5.49
CA ARG A 147 -6.14 24.21 -5.41
C ARG A 147 -5.09 23.12 -5.34
N GLN A 148 -5.37 22.06 -4.62
CA GLN A 148 -4.49 20.90 -4.54
C GLN A 148 -4.37 20.18 -5.88
N ARG A 149 -5.47 19.94 -6.59
CA ARG A 149 -5.47 19.38 -7.94
C ARG A 149 -4.63 20.23 -8.91
N VAL A 150 -4.64 21.55 -8.76
CA VAL A 150 -3.74 22.42 -9.54
C VAL A 150 -2.27 22.17 -9.20
N GLY A 151 -1.94 21.97 -7.91
CA GLY A 151 -0.59 21.58 -7.47
C GLY A 151 -0.11 20.28 -8.11
N LEU A 152 -1.01 19.27 -8.13
CA LEU A 152 -0.76 17.99 -8.81
C LEU A 152 -0.63 18.17 -10.33
N ALA A 153 -1.52 18.93 -10.97
CA ALA A 153 -1.43 19.24 -12.40
C ALA A 153 -0.10 19.90 -12.77
N ARG A 154 0.41 20.82 -11.94
CA ARG A 154 1.72 21.45 -12.11
C ARG A 154 2.86 20.45 -12.11
N ALA A 155 2.80 19.45 -11.21
CA ALA A 155 3.79 18.37 -11.16
C ALA A 155 3.70 17.46 -12.40
N LEU A 156 2.49 17.07 -12.80
CA LEU A 156 2.25 16.21 -13.95
C LEU A 156 2.66 16.87 -15.27
N ALA A 157 2.39 18.17 -15.42
CA ALA A 157 2.67 18.91 -16.67
C ALA A 157 4.16 18.88 -17.06
N THR A 158 5.07 18.81 -16.10
CA THR A 158 6.52 18.81 -16.35
C THR A 158 7.08 17.44 -16.75
N ASP A 159 6.30 16.38 -16.66
CA ASP A 159 6.70 15.03 -17.04
C ASP A 159 7.91 14.47 -16.24
N ALA A 160 8.07 14.91 -15.00
CA ALA A 160 9.13 14.42 -14.13
C ALA A 160 8.95 12.95 -13.76
N GLU A 161 10.03 12.21 -13.69
CA GLU A 161 10.06 10.78 -13.39
C GLU A 161 9.83 10.51 -11.91
N ILE A 162 10.24 11.45 -11.04
CA ILE A 162 10.18 11.34 -9.58
C ILE A 162 9.30 12.46 -9.01
N MET A 163 8.33 12.09 -8.17
CA MET A 163 7.49 13.03 -7.44
C MET A 163 7.70 12.88 -5.93
N LEU A 164 8.10 13.96 -5.28
CA LEU A 164 8.24 14.06 -3.83
C LEU A 164 7.01 14.79 -3.28
N MET A 165 6.27 14.19 -2.36
CA MET A 165 5.02 14.74 -1.83
C MET A 165 5.10 14.88 -0.31
N ASP A 166 5.07 16.13 0.19
CA ASP A 166 5.14 16.46 1.62
C ASP A 166 3.72 16.69 2.16
N GLU A 167 3.12 15.68 2.78
CA GLU A 167 1.76 15.67 3.33
C GLU A 167 0.70 16.29 2.40
N PRO A 168 0.60 15.83 1.14
CA PRO A 168 -0.18 16.53 0.13
C PRO A 168 -1.69 16.55 0.44
N PHE A 169 -2.20 15.66 1.29
CA PHE A 169 -3.64 15.51 1.56
C PHE A 169 -4.06 15.92 2.97
N SER A 170 -3.14 16.41 3.80
CA SER A 170 -3.40 16.72 5.22
C SER A 170 -4.45 17.82 5.45
N ALA A 171 -4.57 18.77 4.51
CA ALA A 171 -5.49 19.91 4.63
C ALA A 171 -6.87 19.67 3.97
N LEU A 172 -7.16 18.44 3.52
CA LEU A 172 -8.42 18.09 2.86
C LEU A 172 -9.42 17.46 3.82
N ASP A 173 -10.70 17.71 3.53
CA ASP A 173 -11.77 16.91 4.13
C ASP A 173 -11.73 15.44 3.69
N PRO A 174 -12.31 14.50 4.46
CA PRO A 174 -12.18 13.07 4.22
C PRO A 174 -12.66 12.61 2.84
N LEU A 175 -13.71 13.24 2.29
CA LEU A 175 -14.28 12.84 1.00
C LEU A 175 -13.33 13.23 -0.14
N ILE A 176 -12.92 14.49 -0.18
CA ILE A 176 -11.98 15.00 -1.20
C ILE A 176 -10.62 14.30 -1.09
N ARG A 177 -10.17 13.98 0.14
CA ARG A 177 -8.94 13.22 0.36
C ARG A 177 -9.00 11.85 -0.33
N ARG A 178 -10.11 11.13 -0.17
CA ARG A 178 -10.32 9.83 -0.81
C ARG A 178 -10.27 9.93 -2.33
N ASP A 179 -10.97 10.92 -2.91
CA ASP A 179 -10.97 11.15 -4.36
C ASP A 179 -9.56 11.45 -4.88
N MET A 180 -8.74 12.19 -4.10
CA MET A 180 -7.36 12.51 -4.46
C MET A 180 -6.43 11.30 -4.37
N GLN A 181 -6.64 10.42 -3.39
CA GLN A 181 -5.92 9.15 -3.29
C GLN A 181 -6.25 8.24 -4.47
N ASP A 182 -7.53 8.11 -4.85
CA ASP A 182 -7.96 7.33 -6.01
C ASP A 182 -7.37 7.87 -7.31
N LEU A 183 -7.37 9.18 -7.47
CA LEU A 183 -6.71 9.84 -8.61
C LEU A 183 -5.21 9.53 -8.65
N LEU A 184 -4.52 9.60 -7.50
CA LEU A 184 -3.08 9.31 -7.42
C LEU A 184 -2.78 7.86 -7.78
N LEU A 185 -3.55 6.90 -7.26
CA LEU A 185 -3.42 5.48 -7.59
C LEU A 185 -3.70 5.18 -9.07
N GLY A 186 -4.71 5.84 -9.66
CA GLY A 186 -4.96 5.77 -11.10
C GLY A 186 -3.78 6.26 -11.92
N LEU A 187 -3.27 7.44 -11.58
CA LEU A 187 -2.09 8.02 -12.24
C LEU A 187 -0.83 7.17 -12.07
N GLN A 188 -0.64 6.54 -10.91
CA GLN A 188 0.50 5.66 -10.66
C GLN A 188 0.47 4.43 -11.55
N ARG A 189 -0.70 3.80 -11.71
CA ARG A 189 -0.89 2.65 -12.62
C ARG A 189 -0.61 3.02 -14.08
N ASP A 190 -1.11 4.19 -14.53
CA ASP A 190 -1.04 4.61 -15.92
C ASP A 190 0.35 5.13 -16.30
N LEU A 191 0.99 5.88 -15.41
CA LEU A 191 2.23 6.62 -15.72
C LEU A 191 3.48 5.96 -15.12
N ARG A 192 3.33 5.03 -14.18
CA ARG A 192 4.42 4.33 -13.46
C ARG A 192 5.53 5.27 -12.96
N ARG A 193 5.12 6.42 -12.38
CA ARG A 193 6.06 7.38 -11.79
C ARG A 193 6.57 6.89 -10.44
N THR A 194 7.83 7.19 -10.16
CA THR A 194 8.38 6.98 -8.82
C THR A 194 7.85 8.08 -7.89
N ILE A 195 7.21 7.69 -6.80
CA ILE A 195 6.60 8.62 -5.85
C ILE A 195 7.18 8.37 -4.46
N VAL A 196 7.71 9.41 -3.82
CA VAL A 196 8.00 9.41 -2.38
C VAL A 196 6.95 10.27 -1.69
N PHE A 197 6.11 9.62 -0.90
CA PHE A 197 4.93 10.20 -0.29
C PHE A 197 5.10 10.28 1.22
N VAL A 198 5.08 11.49 1.79
CA VAL A 198 5.14 11.70 3.25
C VAL A 198 3.73 11.89 3.79
N THR A 199 3.40 11.16 4.84
CA THR A 199 2.15 11.31 5.58
C THR A 199 2.34 11.01 7.08
N HIS A 200 1.42 11.50 7.89
CA HIS A 200 1.23 11.06 9.28
C HIS A 200 -0.04 10.20 9.43
N ASP A 201 -0.84 10.05 8.36
CA ASP A 201 -2.06 9.24 8.35
C ASP A 201 -1.72 7.81 7.94
N LEU A 202 -1.93 6.88 8.89
CA LEU A 202 -1.64 5.47 8.72
C LEU A 202 -2.49 4.82 7.62
N ASN A 203 -3.77 5.20 7.52
CA ASN A 203 -4.66 4.66 6.49
C ASN A 203 -4.22 5.10 5.08
N GLU A 204 -3.73 6.34 4.94
CA GLU A 204 -3.10 6.80 3.68
C GLU A 204 -1.89 5.95 3.33
N ALA A 205 -0.98 5.75 4.29
CA ALA A 205 0.24 4.97 4.09
C ALA A 205 -0.09 3.54 3.64
N MET A 206 -0.98 2.88 4.36
CA MET A 206 -1.38 1.50 4.08
C MET A 206 -2.11 1.34 2.76
N ARG A 207 -2.88 2.37 2.35
CA ARG A 207 -3.65 2.34 1.10
C ARG A 207 -2.80 2.61 -0.14
N LEU A 208 -1.84 3.53 -0.02
CA LEU A 208 -1.10 4.06 -1.16
C LEU A 208 0.22 3.33 -1.39
N GLY A 209 0.93 2.94 -0.30
CA GLY A 209 2.32 2.51 -0.38
C GLY A 209 2.52 1.09 -0.90
N ASP A 210 3.37 0.94 -1.92
CA ASP A 210 3.95 -0.35 -2.25
C ASP A 210 4.87 -0.82 -1.11
N ARG A 211 5.70 0.11 -0.60
CA ARG A 211 6.49 -0.05 0.63
C ARG A 211 6.34 1.17 1.52
N ILE A 212 6.38 0.93 2.81
CA ILE A 212 6.17 1.93 3.86
C ILE A 212 7.36 1.92 4.79
N MET A 213 7.95 3.09 5.01
CA MET A 213 9.01 3.33 5.99
C MET A 213 8.42 4.08 7.18
N VAL A 214 8.43 3.44 8.35
CA VAL A 214 7.99 4.04 9.61
C VAL A 214 9.18 4.71 10.28
N MET A 215 9.06 6.02 10.54
CA MET A 215 10.09 6.82 11.21
C MET A 215 9.68 7.23 12.62
N ARG A 216 10.64 7.20 13.54
CA ARG A 216 10.54 7.71 14.90
C ARG A 216 11.85 8.36 15.32
N ASP A 217 11.78 9.53 15.95
CA ASP A 217 12.93 10.25 16.53
C ASP A 217 14.12 10.41 15.54
N GLY A 218 13.81 10.62 14.26
CA GLY A 218 14.78 10.80 13.17
C GLY A 218 15.30 9.50 12.54
N GLY A 219 15.03 8.32 13.12
CA GLY A 219 15.47 7.02 12.63
C GLY A 219 14.36 6.22 11.96
N VAL A 220 14.75 5.16 11.25
CA VAL A 220 13.83 4.16 10.69
C VAL A 220 13.57 3.09 11.76
N VAL A 221 12.27 2.83 12.03
CA VAL A 221 11.86 1.79 12.97
C VAL A 221 11.52 0.50 12.22
N GLN A 222 10.80 0.64 11.09
CA GLN A 222 10.43 -0.49 10.23
C GLN A 222 10.31 -0.04 8.78
N LEU A 223 10.64 -0.95 7.87
CA LEU A 223 10.45 -0.81 6.43
C LEU A 223 9.89 -2.13 5.89
N GLY A 224 8.79 -2.06 5.17
CA GLY A 224 8.13 -3.23 4.58
C GLY A 224 6.87 -2.87 3.82
N THR A 225 6.14 -3.88 3.35
CA THR A 225 4.79 -3.71 2.78
C THR A 225 3.77 -3.41 3.88
N ALA A 226 2.58 -2.97 3.52
CA ALA A 226 1.48 -2.80 4.48
C ALA A 226 1.21 -4.09 5.27
N THR A 227 1.25 -5.24 4.62
CA THR A 227 1.08 -6.56 5.25
C THR A 227 2.19 -6.85 6.25
N ASP A 228 3.47 -6.61 5.91
CA ASP A 228 4.60 -6.82 6.80
C ASP A 228 4.46 -6.00 8.10
N ILE A 229 4.05 -4.74 7.97
CA ILE A 229 3.89 -3.82 9.10
C ILE A 229 2.71 -4.23 10.00
N LEU A 230 1.60 -4.71 9.40
CA LEU A 230 0.41 -5.14 10.12
C LEU A 230 0.59 -6.50 10.82
N ASP A 231 1.27 -7.45 10.18
CA ASP A 231 1.36 -8.82 10.65
C ASP A 231 2.60 -9.09 11.50
N SER A 232 3.68 -8.31 11.27
CA SER A 232 4.96 -8.47 11.95
C SER A 232 5.54 -7.12 12.41
N PRO A 233 4.85 -6.39 13.31
CA PRO A 233 5.37 -5.12 13.82
C PRO A 233 6.70 -5.32 14.56
N SER A 234 7.70 -4.51 14.21
CA SER A 234 9.09 -4.65 14.69
C SER A 234 9.25 -4.40 16.19
N ASP A 235 8.42 -3.54 16.76
CA ASP A 235 8.45 -3.20 18.18
C ASP A 235 7.05 -2.82 18.72
N ALA A 236 6.98 -2.50 20.02
CA ALA A 236 5.74 -2.07 20.65
C ALA A 236 5.18 -0.77 20.04
N TYR A 237 6.05 0.15 19.64
CA TYR A 237 5.63 1.42 19.03
C TYR A 237 4.87 1.18 17.70
N VAL A 238 5.43 0.34 16.82
CA VAL A 238 4.75 0.01 15.56
C VAL A 238 3.47 -0.75 15.82
N ARG A 239 3.47 -1.71 16.77
CA ARG A 239 2.26 -2.47 17.16
C ARG A 239 1.14 -1.54 17.65
N ASP A 240 1.45 -0.63 18.56
CA ASP A 240 0.47 0.33 19.08
C ASP A 240 0.00 1.27 17.96
N PHE A 241 0.91 1.65 17.07
CA PHE A 241 0.63 2.54 15.95
C PHE A 241 -0.35 1.92 14.93
N VAL A 242 -0.26 0.59 14.69
CA VAL A 242 -1.14 -0.12 13.75
C VAL A 242 -2.39 -0.71 14.40
N SER A 243 -2.55 -0.63 15.72
CA SER A 243 -3.67 -1.23 16.46
C SER A 243 -5.04 -0.70 16.02
N ASP A 244 -5.10 0.57 15.63
CA ASP A 244 -6.34 1.25 15.23
C ASP A 244 -6.64 1.16 13.72
N VAL A 245 -5.81 0.42 12.95
CA VAL A 245 -6.02 0.25 11.50
C VAL A 245 -7.21 -0.64 11.22
N ASP A 246 -8.11 -0.16 10.38
CA ASP A 246 -9.14 -1.01 9.78
C ASP A 246 -8.50 -1.95 8.73
N ARG A 247 -8.04 -3.11 9.19
CA ARG A 247 -7.38 -4.12 8.36
C ARG A 247 -8.19 -4.50 7.11
N SER A 248 -9.53 -4.40 7.19
CA SER A 248 -10.40 -4.72 6.05
C SER A 248 -10.24 -3.77 4.88
N ARG A 249 -9.78 -2.55 5.12
CA ARG A 249 -9.54 -1.51 4.13
C ARG A 249 -8.11 -1.46 3.60
N VAL A 250 -7.25 -2.31 4.13
CA VAL A 250 -5.81 -2.40 3.78
C VAL A 250 -5.51 -3.72 3.09
N LEU A 251 -5.94 -4.82 3.71
CA LEU A 251 -5.67 -6.16 3.19
C LEU A 251 -6.53 -6.46 1.95
N THR A 252 -5.92 -7.17 1.01
CA THR A 252 -6.57 -7.60 -0.24
C THR A 252 -6.88 -9.10 -0.22
N ALA A 253 -7.68 -9.56 -1.16
CA ALA A 253 -7.95 -10.98 -1.37
C ALA A 253 -6.66 -11.80 -1.47
N ARG A 254 -5.62 -11.28 -2.15
CA ARG A 254 -4.30 -11.89 -2.30
C ARG A 254 -3.62 -12.18 -0.95
N ALA A 255 -3.77 -11.29 0.03
CA ALA A 255 -3.13 -11.45 1.34
C ALA A 255 -3.75 -12.57 2.19
N VAL A 256 -5.01 -12.94 1.91
CA VAL A 256 -5.78 -13.90 2.72
C VAL A 256 -6.22 -15.14 1.96
N MET A 257 -6.06 -15.15 0.62
CA MET A 257 -6.42 -16.31 -0.18
C MET A 257 -5.53 -17.51 0.15
N ARG A 258 -6.08 -18.69 -0.06
CA ARG A 258 -5.40 -19.96 0.12
C ARG A 258 -5.59 -20.80 -1.13
N GLU A 259 -4.76 -21.80 -1.32
CA GLU A 259 -5.01 -22.83 -2.33
C GLU A 259 -6.36 -23.51 -2.04
N PRO A 260 -7.17 -23.79 -3.07
CA PRO A 260 -8.40 -24.56 -2.90
C PRO A 260 -8.05 -25.97 -2.40
N LEU A 261 -8.86 -26.51 -1.48
CA LEU A 261 -8.64 -27.85 -0.96
C LEU A 261 -8.72 -28.91 -2.07
N ALA A 262 -9.61 -28.72 -3.04
CA ALA A 262 -9.68 -29.47 -4.28
C ALA A 262 -10.28 -28.62 -5.39
N THR A 263 -10.00 -29.03 -6.63
CA THR A 263 -10.66 -28.56 -7.86
C THR A 263 -11.00 -29.80 -8.70
N ALA A 264 -11.96 -29.66 -9.60
CA ALA A 264 -12.32 -30.71 -10.57
C ALA A 264 -12.22 -30.14 -11.98
N GLY A 265 -11.88 -30.98 -12.94
CA GLY A 265 -11.99 -30.68 -14.37
C GLY A 265 -13.39 -31.01 -14.91
N LEU A 266 -13.79 -30.35 -16.00
CA LEU A 266 -15.06 -30.69 -16.68
C LEU A 266 -15.15 -32.14 -17.15
N ASP A 267 -14.01 -32.76 -17.45
CA ASP A 267 -13.92 -34.11 -17.99
C ASP A 267 -13.75 -35.19 -16.89
N ASP A 268 -13.73 -34.78 -15.60
CA ASP A 268 -13.59 -35.70 -14.45
C ASP A 268 -14.87 -36.53 -14.24
N ASP A 269 -14.69 -37.80 -13.84
CA ASP A 269 -15.80 -38.69 -13.45
C ASP A 269 -16.44 -38.19 -12.14
N PRO A 270 -17.76 -37.98 -12.10
CA PRO A 270 -18.49 -37.56 -10.90
C PRO A 270 -18.20 -38.42 -9.66
N ARG A 271 -17.93 -39.72 -9.84
CA ARG A 271 -17.62 -40.64 -8.71
C ARG A 271 -16.26 -40.33 -8.08
N ASP A 272 -15.27 -39.96 -8.90
CA ASP A 272 -13.95 -39.59 -8.42
C ASP A 272 -13.98 -38.23 -7.71
N VAL A 273 -14.73 -37.27 -8.26
CA VAL A 273 -14.96 -35.96 -7.64
C VAL A 273 -15.69 -36.14 -6.29
N LEU A 274 -16.73 -36.97 -6.24
CA LEU A 274 -17.46 -37.22 -4.99
C LEU A 274 -16.55 -37.85 -3.91
N ARG A 275 -15.66 -38.76 -4.31
CA ARG A 275 -14.68 -39.38 -3.41
C ARG A 275 -13.69 -38.34 -2.88
N SER A 276 -13.17 -37.47 -3.75
CA SER A 276 -12.29 -36.39 -3.36
C SER A 276 -12.95 -35.40 -2.39
N LEU A 277 -14.24 -35.06 -2.62
CA LEU A 277 -15.02 -34.20 -1.70
C LEU A 277 -15.21 -34.85 -0.32
N ALA A 278 -15.47 -36.16 -0.28
CA ALA A 278 -15.61 -36.90 0.98
C ALA A 278 -14.29 -36.96 1.76
N ASP A 279 -13.17 -37.17 1.08
CA ASP A 279 -11.86 -37.27 1.71
C ASP A 279 -11.41 -35.96 2.39
N ILE A 280 -11.84 -34.80 1.86
CA ILE A 280 -11.52 -33.47 2.41
C ILE A 280 -12.65 -32.86 3.25
N GLU A 281 -13.74 -33.58 3.47
CA GLU A 281 -14.93 -33.11 4.20
C GLU A 281 -15.51 -31.79 3.62
N ALA A 282 -15.45 -31.60 2.30
CA ALA A 282 -15.94 -30.41 1.63
C ALA A 282 -17.30 -30.65 0.98
N GLY A 283 -18.22 -29.68 1.10
CA GLY A 283 -19.54 -29.73 0.51
C GLY A 283 -19.62 -29.24 -0.94
N ALA A 284 -18.52 -28.79 -1.54
CA ALA A 284 -18.49 -28.30 -2.92
C ALA A 284 -17.05 -28.20 -3.45
N VAL A 285 -16.91 -28.20 -4.78
CA VAL A 285 -15.65 -28.05 -5.50
C VAL A 285 -15.79 -27.05 -6.65
N TYR A 286 -14.73 -26.28 -6.91
CA TYR A 286 -14.63 -25.48 -8.12
C TYR A 286 -14.30 -26.34 -9.31
N VAL A 287 -15.08 -26.17 -10.41
CA VAL A 287 -14.86 -26.87 -11.67
C VAL A 287 -14.16 -25.92 -12.64
N LEU A 288 -13.04 -26.39 -13.18
CA LEU A 288 -12.17 -25.62 -14.06
C LEU A 288 -12.20 -26.20 -15.48
N ASP A 289 -12.00 -25.34 -16.45
CA ASP A 289 -11.71 -25.76 -17.83
C ASP A 289 -10.24 -26.13 -18.03
N ALA A 290 -9.86 -26.45 -19.28
CA ALA A 290 -8.50 -26.82 -19.64
C ALA A 290 -7.47 -25.72 -19.46
N ASP A 291 -7.90 -24.45 -19.46
CA ASP A 291 -7.05 -23.27 -19.26
C ASP A 291 -6.98 -22.84 -17.78
N GLY A 292 -7.68 -23.54 -16.89
CA GLY A 292 -7.75 -23.25 -15.45
C GLY A 292 -8.76 -22.16 -15.09
N ALA A 293 -9.62 -21.74 -16.02
CA ALA A 293 -10.68 -20.78 -15.74
C ALA A 293 -11.87 -21.46 -15.05
N VAL A 294 -12.48 -20.73 -14.10
CA VAL A 294 -13.63 -21.24 -13.33
C VAL A 294 -14.88 -21.31 -14.19
N VAL A 295 -15.38 -22.51 -14.44
CA VAL A 295 -16.63 -22.77 -15.16
C VAL A 295 -17.84 -22.70 -14.22
N GLY A 296 -17.68 -23.18 -12.98
CA GLY A 296 -18.75 -23.21 -12.00
C GLY A 296 -18.33 -23.86 -10.69
N VAL A 297 -19.32 -24.08 -9.83
CA VAL A 297 -19.19 -24.86 -8.59
C VAL A 297 -20.09 -26.06 -8.67
N ALA A 298 -19.57 -27.22 -8.29
CA ALA A 298 -20.34 -28.46 -8.12
C ALA A 298 -20.47 -28.77 -6.63
N HIS A 299 -21.71 -28.86 -6.14
CA HIS A 299 -22.03 -29.30 -4.78
C HIS A 299 -22.06 -30.82 -4.70
N ASP A 300 -21.69 -31.35 -3.54
CA ASP A 300 -21.61 -32.80 -3.26
C ASP A 300 -22.92 -33.54 -3.62
N ASP A 301 -24.07 -32.98 -3.26
CA ASP A 301 -25.39 -33.53 -3.55
C ASP A 301 -25.70 -33.57 -5.06
N ALA A 302 -25.24 -32.58 -5.81
CA ALA A 302 -25.40 -32.52 -7.25
C ALA A 302 -24.48 -33.51 -7.97
N VAL A 303 -23.22 -33.58 -7.51
CA VAL A 303 -22.24 -34.56 -8.02
C VAL A 303 -22.69 -35.99 -7.72
N ALA A 304 -23.28 -36.26 -6.53
CA ALA A 304 -23.84 -37.57 -6.17
C ALA A 304 -24.95 -37.99 -7.14
N ARG A 305 -25.88 -37.09 -7.48
CA ARG A 305 -26.95 -37.37 -8.49
C ARG A 305 -26.35 -37.70 -9.86
N ALA A 306 -25.33 -36.98 -10.30
CA ALA A 306 -24.67 -37.26 -11.57
C ALA A 306 -23.98 -38.62 -11.59
N ALA A 307 -23.34 -38.99 -10.48
CA ALA A 307 -22.72 -40.31 -10.31
C ALA A 307 -23.75 -41.46 -10.30
N GLU A 308 -24.89 -41.26 -9.65
CA GLU A 308 -26.00 -42.23 -9.63
C GLU A 308 -26.65 -42.35 -11.00
N ALA A 309 -26.80 -41.28 -11.77
CA ALA A 309 -27.29 -41.27 -13.14
C ALA A 309 -26.33 -41.97 -14.13
N GLY A 310 -25.09 -42.24 -13.71
CA GLY A 310 -24.09 -42.96 -14.52
C GLY A 310 -23.43 -42.09 -15.58
N HIS A 311 -23.41 -40.77 -15.39
CA HIS A 311 -22.69 -39.85 -16.28
C HIS A 311 -21.17 -40.13 -16.25
N ALA A 312 -20.51 -40.02 -17.41
CA ALA A 312 -19.08 -40.31 -17.56
C ALA A 312 -18.21 -39.15 -17.15
N SER A 313 -18.72 -37.89 -17.18
CA SER A 313 -18.00 -36.70 -16.84
C SER A 313 -18.94 -35.61 -16.30
N LEU A 314 -18.38 -34.58 -15.64
CA LEU A 314 -19.13 -33.40 -15.21
C LEU A 314 -19.64 -32.60 -16.42
N ARG A 315 -19.00 -32.72 -17.58
CA ARG A 315 -19.42 -32.11 -18.84
C ARG A 315 -20.77 -32.64 -19.31
N ASP A 316 -21.02 -33.93 -19.04
CA ASP A 316 -22.28 -34.61 -19.41
C ASP A 316 -23.44 -34.30 -18.47
N SER A 317 -23.13 -33.55 -17.38
CA SER A 317 -24.08 -33.20 -16.30
C SER A 317 -24.07 -31.72 -16.00
N PRO A 318 -24.36 -30.82 -16.95
CA PRO A 318 -24.29 -29.37 -16.73
C PRO A 318 -25.21 -28.90 -15.59
N GLU A 319 -26.21 -29.66 -15.22
CA GLU A 319 -27.10 -29.40 -14.09
C GLU A 319 -26.46 -29.55 -12.72
N CYS A 320 -25.27 -30.21 -12.63
CA CYS A 320 -24.51 -30.21 -11.38
C CYS A 320 -23.74 -28.94 -11.17
N LEU A 321 -23.52 -28.13 -12.19
CA LEU A 321 -22.76 -26.89 -12.11
C LEU A 321 -23.68 -25.71 -11.79
N THR A 322 -23.24 -24.88 -10.87
CA THR A 322 -23.89 -23.62 -10.58
C THR A 322 -22.91 -22.46 -10.73
N ASP A 323 -23.40 -21.32 -11.22
CA ASP A 323 -22.71 -20.05 -11.26
C ASP A 323 -22.95 -19.20 -9.99
N ALA A 324 -23.69 -19.77 -9.02
CA ALA A 324 -24.02 -19.11 -7.75
C ALA A 324 -22.84 -19.16 -6.78
N TYR A 325 -21.77 -18.47 -7.10
CA TYR A 325 -20.61 -18.30 -6.23
C TYR A 325 -20.04 -16.87 -6.33
N GLY A 326 -19.28 -16.45 -5.30
CA GLY A 326 -18.64 -15.15 -5.29
C GLY A 326 -17.29 -15.17 -5.99
N ARG A 327 -17.03 -14.15 -6.81
CA ARG A 327 -15.72 -13.90 -7.46
C ARG A 327 -15.10 -12.61 -6.96
N ALA A 328 -13.78 -12.56 -6.92
CA ALA A 328 -13.01 -11.37 -6.63
C ALA A 328 -11.69 -11.39 -7.40
N GLY A 329 -11.17 -10.22 -7.74
CA GLY A 329 -9.78 -10.09 -8.20
C GLY A 329 -8.81 -10.18 -7.02
N PRO A 330 -7.53 -10.48 -7.26
CA PRO A 330 -6.53 -10.61 -6.20
C PRO A 330 -6.32 -9.33 -5.40
N ASP A 331 -6.53 -8.17 -6.00
CA ASP A 331 -6.32 -6.87 -5.37
C ASP A 331 -7.62 -6.25 -4.78
N THR A 332 -8.72 -7.03 -4.75
CA THR A 332 -9.97 -6.62 -4.10
C THR A 332 -9.78 -6.51 -2.59
N LEU A 333 -10.17 -5.40 -1.98
CA LEU A 333 -10.08 -5.17 -0.54
C LEU A 333 -11.00 -6.10 0.24
N LEU A 334 -10.60 -6.50 1.47
CA LEU A 334 -11.41 -7.40 2.28
C LEU A 334 -12.79 -6.80 2.59
N VAL A 335 -12.89 -5.48 2.78
CA VAL A 335 -14.17 -4.79 3.03
C VAL A 335 -15.18 -5.05 1.91
N ASP A 336 -14.72 -5.18 0.67
CA ASP A 336 -15.56 -5.40 -0.50
C ASP A 336 -15.92 -6.89 -0.70
N LEU A 337 -15.24 -7.80 0.02
CA LEU A 337 -15.51 -9.23 0.00
C LEU A 337 -16.64 -9.66 0.94
N PHE A 338 -16.91 -8.90 2.02
CA PHE A 338 -17.90 -9.30 3.03
C PHE A 338 -19.31 -9.52 2.48
N PRO A 339 -19.86 -8.67 1.57
CA PRO A 339 -21.19 -8.90 1.03
C PRO A 339 -21.29 -10.24 0.27
N ALA A 340 -20.27 -10.57 -0.51
CA ALA A 340 -20.21 -11.83 -1.25
C ALA A 340 -20.01 -13.02 -0.30
N ALA A 341 -19.10 -12.92 0.68
CA ALA A 341 -18.88 -13.95 1.67
C ALA A 341 -20.12 -14.22 2.54
N GLY A 342 -20.95 -13.21 2.79
CA GLY A 342 -22.24 -13.37 3.47
C GLY A 342 -23.29 -14.09 2.63
N ARG A 343 -23.26 -13.91 1.32
CA ARG A 343 -24.27 -14.41 0.38
C ARG A 343 -24.06 -15.86 -0.05
N TYR A 344 -22.83 -16.28 -0.30
CA TYR A 344 -22.49 -17.59 -0.84
C TYR A 344 -21.97 -18.55 0.24
N SER A 345 -22.32 -19.83 0.15
CA SER A 345 -21.92 -20.86 1.12
C SER A 345 -20.49 -21.34 0.89
N VAL A 346 -20.01 -21.29 -0.35
CA VAL A 346 -18.65 -21.70 -0.74
C VAL A 346 -17.64 -20.58 -0.52
N PRO A 347 -16.35 -20.88 -0.30
CA PRO A 347 -15.30 -19.87 -0.29
C PRO A 347 -15.32 -19.00 -1.54
N LEU A 348 -14.94 -17.72 -1.46
CA LEU A 348 -14.92 -16.85 -2.64
C LEU A 348 -13.78 -17.24 -3.59
N ALA A 349 -14.04 -17.35 -4.89
CA ALA A 349 -13.01 -17.57 -5.89
C ALA A 349 -12.22 -16.27 -6.13
N VAL A 350 -10.89 -16.35 -6.07
CA VAL A 350 -10.00 -15.27 -6.51
C VAL A 350 -9.48 -15.64 -7.89
N THR A 351 -9.79 -14.80 -8.89
CA THR A 351 -9.44 -15.06 -10.29
C THR A 351 -8.63 -13.91 -10.88
N ASP A 352 -7.83 -14.22 -11.90
CA ASP A 352 -7.23 -13.21 -12.76
C ASP A 352 -8.24 -12.63 -13.76
N ASP A 353 -7.76 -11.73 -14.65
CA ASP A 353 -8.57 -11.08 -15.67
C ASP A 353 -9.09 -12.07 -16.74
N ASP A 354 -8.42 -13.20 -16.92
CA ASP A 354 -8.82 -14.29 -17.83
C ASP A 354 -9.78 -15.29 -17.15
N GLY A 355 -10.11 -15.08 -15.87
CA GLY A 355 -11.02 -15.94 -15.08
C GLY A 355 -10.35 -17.18 -14.50
N ARG A 356 -9.02 -17.32 -14.59
CA ARG A 356 -8.27 -18.44 -14.01
C ARG A 356 -8.26 -18.36 -12.50
N LEU A 357 -8.46 -19.49 -11.83
CA LEU A 357 -8.48 -19.58 -10.38
C LEU A 357 -7.06 -19.40 -9.81
N LEU A 358 -6.84 -18.32 -9.06
CA LEU A 358 -5.61 -18.04 -8.34
C LEU A 358 -5.63 -18.60 -6.91
N GLY A 359 -6.82 -18.72 -6.34
CA GLY A 359 -7.02 -19.21 -4.97
C GLY A 359 -8.46 -19.01 -4.52
N VAL A 360 -8.70 -19.30 -3.25
CA VAL A 360 -10.02 -19.14 -2.63
C VAL A 360 -9.91 -18.39 -1.30
N VAL A 361 -10.93 -17.62 -0.96
CA VAL A 361 -11.02 -16.92 0.34
C VAL A 361 -12.12 -17.54 1.19
N PRO A 362 -11.78 -18.41 2.16
CA PRO A 362 -12.72 -18.94 3.13
C PRO A 362 -13.23 -17.84 4.09
N ARG A 363 -14.47 -17.94 4.56
CA ARG A 363 -15.02 -17.01 5.58
C ARG A 363 -14.14 -16.92 6.83
N ALA A 364 -13.60 -18.06 7.28
CA ALA A 364 -12.70 -18.10 8.43
C ALA A 364 -11.44 -17.25 8.21
N ALA A 365 -10.88 -17.24 6.99
CA ALA A 365 -9.71 -16.42 6.67
C ALA A 365 -10.02 -14.92 6.76
N LEU A 366 -11.21 -14.48 6.31
CA LEU A 366 -11.66 -13.10 6.47
C LEU A 366 -11.76 -12.68 7.93
N LEU A 367 -12.35 -13.54 8.79
CA LEU A 367 -12.49 -13.27 10.22
C LEU A 367 -11.14 -13.24 10.93
N THR A 368 -10.25 -14.17 10.60
CA THR A 368 -8.89 -14.22 11.18
C THR A 368 -8.07 -12.99 10.78
N ALA A 369 -8.17 -12.53 9.54
CA ALA A 369 -7.43 -11.38 9.05
C ALA A 369 -7.84 -10.06 9.72
N LEU A 370 -9.05 -9.97 10.26
CA LEU A 370 -9.52 -8.81 11.04
C LEU A 370 -9.01 -8.80 12.47
N SER A 371 -8.62 -9.98 13.01
CA SER A 371 -8.09 -10.08 14.37
C SER A 371 -6.68 -9.50 14.39
N ALA A 372 -6.39 -8.60 15.36
CA ALA A 372 -5.03 -8.16 15.60
C ALA A 372 -4.14 -9.38 15.93
N PRO A 373 -2.84 -9.36 15.55
CA PRO A 373 -1.92 -10.41 15.96
C PRO A 373 -1.94 -10.53 17.48
N GLN A 374 -2.33 -11.70 18.00
CA GLN A 374 -2.24 -11.94 19.42
C GLN A 374 -0.74 -11.97 19.78
N ALA A 375 -0.34 -11.18 20.79
CA ALA A 375 0.98 -11.31 21.37
C ALA A 375 1.18 -12.78 21.76
N PRO A 376 2.36 -13.40 21.51
CA PRO A 376 2.62 -14.76 21.93
C PRO A 376 2.36 -14.84 23.44
N ASN A 377 1.46 -15.74 23.84
CA ASN A 377 1.11 -15.96 25.24
C ASN A 377 2.39 -16.34 26.00
N SER A 378 2.87 -15.48 26.87
CA SER A 378 4.00 -15.71 27.78
C SER A 378 3.71 -16.77 28.86
N ARG A 379 2.69 -17.62 28.66
CA ARG A 379 2.28 -18.67 29.64
C ARG A 379 2.82 -20.05 29.33
N ASP A 380 3.49 -20.29 28.19
CA ASP A 380 4.02 -21.62 27.85
C ASP A 380 5.51 -21.81 28.19
N GLN A 381 6.12 -20.94 29.01
CA GLN A 381 7.53 -21.08 29.43
C GLN A 381 7.74 -21.38 30.92
N ASP A 382 6.67 -21.51 31.73
CA ASP A 382 6.84 -21.72 33.17
C ASP A 382 6.53 -23.16 33.66
N ASP A 383 6.38 -24.16 32.75
CA ASP A 383 6.01 -25.54 33.19
C ASP A 383 7.14 -26.57 33.01
N THR A 384 8.40 -26.16 33.03
CA THR A 384 9.54 -27.13 33.04
C THR A 384 10.66 -26.79 34.02
N SER A 385 10.31 -26.37 35.26
CA SER A 385 11.33 -26.33 36.33
C SER A 385 10.75 -26.51 37.74
N GLU A 386 10.01 -27.60 37.96
CA GLU A 386 9.81 -28.14 39.33
C GLU A 386 10.02 -29.63 39.31
N ALA A 387 11.25 -30.07 39.38
CA ALA A 387 11.62 -31.37 39.97
C ALA A 387 13.14 -31.40 40.22
N SER A 388 13.58 -30.93 41.39
CA SER A 388 14.61 -31.63 42.18
C SER A 388 15.03 -30.84 43.41
N GLY A 389 14.76 -31.43 44.59
CA GLY A 389 15.73 -31.45 45.68
C GLY A 389 15.55 -30.48 46.82
N SER A 390 14.68 -30.82 47.72
CA SER A 390 14.83 -30.81 49.20
C SER A 390 16.14 -30.31 49.84
N SER A 391 15.96 -29.57 50.93
CA SER A 391 16.69 -29.64 52.19
C SER A 391 17.48 -28.44 52.65
N GLN A 392 17.13 -28.04 53.85
CA GLN A 392 17.85 -27.35 54.94
C GLN A 392 17.62 -25.85 55.02
N GLU A 393 16.70 -25.50 55.92
CA GLU A 393 16.84 -25.21 57.36
C GLU A 393 17.66 -23.96 57.70
N GLU A 394 16.86 -23.10 58.33
CA GLU A 394 17.14 -22.33 59.55
C GLU A 394 18.21 -21.21 59.52
N VAL A 395 17.84 -20.10 59.95
CA VAL A 395 18.22 -19.35 61.17
C VAL A 395 18.12 -17.82 60.97
N ALA A 396 17.13 -17.30 61.68
CA ALA A 396 17.12 -16.15 62.58
C ALA A 396 17.73 -14.81 62.13
N ASP A 397 16.86 -13.83 61.99
CA ASP A 397 16.61 -12.83 63.07
C ASP A 397 17.63 -11.70 63.22
N ALA A 398 17.09 -10.58 63.27
CA ALA A 398 17.45 -9.39 64.04
C ALA A 398 18.25 -8.26 63.41
N VAL A 399 17.61 -7.13 63.55
CA VAL A 399 18.03 -5.84 64.08
C VAL A 399 18.42 -4.74 63.10
N GLN A 400 17.46 -3.84 62.99
CA GLN A 400 17.55 -2.39 63.20
C GLN A 400 18.82 -1.66 62.70
N ARG A 401 18.71 -0.82 61.70
CA ARG A 401 18.56 0.65 61.88
C ARG A 401 18.35 1.34 60.55
#